data_dec71629ac67f0b3b2197a79d7358584
#
_entry.id   dec71629ac67f0b3b2197a79d7358584
#
_cell.length_a   1.000
_cell.length_b   1.000
_cell.length_c   1.000
_cell.angle_alpha   90.00
_cell.angle_beta   90.00
_cell.angle_gamma   90.00
#
_symmetry.space_group_name_H-M   'P 1'
#
loop_
_entity.id
_entity.type
_entity.pdbx_description
1 polymer ?
#
loop_
_entity_poly.entity_id
_entity_poly.type
_entity_poly.pdbx_seq_one_letter_code
_entity_poly.pdbx_strand_id
1 'polypeptide(L)'
;MSWLDLHMHSSESMDGEFSPEEVVSIAKKAGVTVMAICDHNITTGVKRGVEAAKNAGITCIPAVELDTQCGGRNFHIIGYGIDPEQEALVKFGERTRRQKAQNGKKRMTKMREMGFFFEEKEVLRYAKQGNIIIANIFQAILEDERNQGNPLVEKYRNHDMPGVDFFWENCSKPGSAGFVAEGNLPAEEGIRCIKAAGGIPVLAHPGANMGENAELFQKLVEAGIEGVEAFCSYHQNQEDVFYTKLAKQYELLITQGSDFHGKLKPQIQPGSIVSGMEEEIYKKLCERIER
;
A
#
# COMPACT_ATOMS: atom_id res chain seq x y z
N MET A 1 10.75 19.70 0.84
CA MET A 1 9.46 19.01 0.79
C MET A 1 8.84 19.28 -0.58
N SER A 2 8.25 18.25 -1.18
CA SER A 2 7.54 18.36 -2.46
C SER A 2 6.13 18.91 -2.25
N TRP A 3 5.64 19.68 -3.21
CA TRP A 3 4.24 20.12 -3.27
C TRP A 3 3.30 19.05 -3.86
N LEU A 4 3.86 17.95 -4.42
CA LEU A 4 3.17 16.82 -5.04
C LEU A 4 3.43 15.55 -4.23
N ASP A 5 2.36 14.89 -3.77
CA ASP A 5 2.43 13.58 -3.12
C ASP A 5 1.21 12.74 -3.54
N LEU A 6 1.45 11.78 -4.41
CA LEU A 6 0.39 11.00 -5.05
C LEU A 6 0.11 9.66 -4.37
N HIS A 7 0.70 9.39 -3.19
CA HIS A 7 0.52 8.12 -2.51
C HIS A 7 0.48 8.28 -1.00
N MET A 8 -0.71 8.31 -0.44
CA MET A 8 -0.95 8.36 1.01
C MET A 8 -2.14 7.49 1.38
N HIS A 9 -2.21 7.04 2.64
CA HIS A 9 -3.27 6.19 3.16
C HIS A 9 -4.05 6.85 4.29
N SER A 10 -5.36 6.59 4.31
CA SER A 10 -6.24 7.01 5.39
C SER A 10 -6.70 5.84 6.25
N SER A 11 -7.45 6.12 7.30
CA SER A 11 -8.03 5.11 8.19
C SER A 11 -9.16 4.28 7.54
N GLU A 12 -9.53 4.58 6.29
CA GLU A 12 -10.42 3.74 5.50
C GLU A 12 -9.68 2.46 5.07
N SER A 13 -8.37 2.52 4.83
CA SER A 13 -7.56 1.31 4.71
C SER A 13 -7.15 0.78 6.07
N MET A 14 -6.76 -0.50 6.10
CA MET A 14 -6.48 -1.23 7.33
C MET A 14 -5.24 -0.75 8.07
N ASP A 15 -4.37 -0.03 7.42
CA ASP A 15 -3.02 0.36 7.86
C ASP A 15 -2.81 1.88 7.93
N GLY A 16 -3.73 2.69 7.43
CA GLY A 16 -3.72 4.13 7.65
C GLY A 16 -4.19 4.52 9.06
N GLU A 17 -3.68 5.60 9.61
CA GLU A 17 -4.03 6.07 10.96
C GLU A 17 -5.13 7.14 10.97
N PHE A 18 -5.03 8.11 10.07
CA PHE A 18 -5.83 9.33 10.07
C PHE A 18 -7.03 9.24 9.12
N SER A 19 -8.13 9.89 9.47
CA SER A 19 -9.27 10.02 8.55
C SER A 19 -8.84 10.71 7.23
N PRO A 20 -9.58 10.55 6.13
CA PRO A 20 -9.28 11.25 4.88
C PRO A 20 -9.11 12.76 5.06
N GLU A 21 -9.93 13.38 5.91
CA GLU A 21 -9.91 14.81 6.22
C GLU A 21 -8.64 15.20 6.99
N GLU A 22 -8.21 14.37 7.94
CA GLU A 22 -6.98 14.58 8.69
C GLU A 22 -5.75 14.41 7.80
N VAL A 23 -5.73 13.40 6.90
CA VAL A 23 -4.65 13.24 5.90
C VAL A 23 -4.50 14.49 5.04
N VAL A 24 -5.62 15.04 4.54
CA VAL A 24 -5.62 16.32 3.80
C VAL A 24 -5.03 17.45 4.62
N SER A 25 -5.42 17.57 5.90
CA SER A 25 -4.91 18.61 6.80
C SER A 25 -3.40 18.46 7.05
N ILE A 26 -2.91 17.23 7.25
CA ILE A 26 -1.50 16.92 7.47
C ILE A 26 -0.69 17.23 6.21
N ALA A 27 -1.14 16.76 5.04
CA ALA A 27 -0.51 17.02 3.75
C ALA A 27 -0.39 18.53 3.46
N LYS A 28 -1.48 19.28 3.66
CA LYS A 28 -1.46 20.74 3.51
C LYS A 28 -0.45 21.43 4.44
N LYS A 29 -0.38 21.00 5.71
CA LYS A 29 0.60 21.54 6.68
C LYS A 29 2.05 21.22 6.27
N ALA A 30 2.28 20.10 5.60
CA ALA A 30 3.58 19.73 5.04
C ALA A 30 3.94 20.48 3.75
N GLY A 31 3.02 21.32 3.21
CA GLY A 31 3.23 22.09 1.99
C GLY A 31 2.78 21.38 0.71
N VAL A 32 2.11 20.24 0.82
CA VAL A 32 1.54 19.53 -0.33
C VAL A 32 0.30 20.28 -0.82
N THR A 33 0.24 20.52 -2.11
CA THR A 33 -0.88 21.21 -2.77
C THR A 33 -1.61 20.31 -3.78
N VAL A 34 -0.96 19.23 -4.22
CA VAL A 34 -1.56 18.17 -5.05
C VAL A 34 -1.26 16.83 -4.40
N MET A 35 -2.31 16.03 -4.17
CA MET A 35 -2.22 14.76 -3.44
C MET A 35 -3.14 13.68 -4.01
N ALA A 36 -2.92 12.43 -3.58
CA ALA A 36 -3.89 11.36 -3.70
C ALA A 36 -3.93 10.52 -2.41
N ILE A 37 -5.13 10.08 -2.03
CA ILE A 37 -5.34 9.07 -0.98
C ILE A 37 -5.62 7.76 -1.71
N CYS A 38 -4.77 6.75 -1.46
CA CYS A 38 -4.72 5.49 -2.20
C CYS A 38 -5.05 4.30 -1.28
N ASP A 39 -6.19 4.35 -0.58
CA ASP A 39 -6.54 3.32 0.40
C ASP A 39 -6.59 1.91 -0.21
N HIS A 40 -6.08 0.91 0.52
CA HIS A 40 -5.98 -0.47 0.05
C HIS A 40 -7.35 -1.12 -0.18
N ASN A 41 -7.66 -1.44 -1.44
CA ASN A 41 -8.84 -2.21 -1.86
C ASN A 41 -10.18 -1.61 -1.41
N ILE A 42 -10.24 -0.32 -1.14
CA ILE A 42 -11.44 0.37 -0.68
C ILE A 42 -11.50 1.80 -1.22
N THR A 43 -12.69 2.24 -1.60
CA THR A 43 -12.90 3.55 -2.22
C THR A 43 -13.82 4.46 -1.40
N THR A 44 -14.26 4.02 -0.21
CA THR A 44 -15.24 4.75 0.63
C THR A 44 -14.74 6.11 1.10
N GLY A 45 -13.43 6.27 1.29
CA GLY A 45 -12.79 7.55 1.69
C GLY A 45 -12.60 8.55 0.57
N VAL A 46 -12.64 8.13 -0.70
CA VAL A 46 -12.24 8.95 -1.85
C VAL A 46 -13.02 10.25 -1.94
N LYS A 47 -14.35 10.18 -1.92
CA LYS A 47 -15.20 11.40 -2.00
C LYS A 47 -14.96 12.36 -0.85
N ARG A 48 -14.78 11.84 0.36
CA ARG A 48 -14.47 12.63 1.57
C ARG A 48 -13.13 13.33 1.45
N GLY A 49 -12.10 12.61 1.00
CA GLY A 49 -10.75 13.16 0.76
C GLY A 49 -10.76 14.28 -0.29
N VAL A 50 -11.45 14.05 -1.41
CA VAL A 50 -11.58 15.05 -2.49
C VAL A 50 -12.32 16.31 -2.01
N GLU A 51 -13.42 16.15 -1.29
CA GLU A 51 -14.19 17.28 -0.74
C GLU A 51 -13.38 18.05 0.31
N ALA A 52 -12.72 17.36 1.22
CA ALA A 52 -11.85 17.97 2.22
C ALA A 52 -10.70 18.77 1.58
N ALA A 53 -10.06 18.22 0.54
CA ALA A 53 -8.99 18.88 -0.19
C ALA A 53 -9.51 20.16 -0.89
N LYS A 54 -10.67 20.08 -1.56
CA LYS A 54 -11.32 21.25 -2.16
C LYS A 54 -11.58 22.35 -1.14
N ASN A 55 -12.12 21.99 0.03
CA ASN A 55 -12.38 22.94 1.12
C ASN A 55 -11.07 23.50 1.71
N ALA A 56 -9.99 22.76 1.66
CA ALA A 56 -8.66 23.19 2.08
C ALA A 56 -7.92 24.01 1.01
N GLY A 57 -8.43 24.14 -0.21
CA GLY A 57 -7.79 24.84 -1.32
C GLY A 57 -6.58 24.11 -1.91
N ILE A 58 -6.59 22.77 -1.85
CA ILE A 58 -5.61 21.89 -2.50
C ILE A 58 -6.33 20.88 -3.41
N THR A 59 -5.59 20.19 -4.27
CA THR A 59 -6.13 19.19 -5.19
C THR A 59 -5.92 17.78 -4.62
N CYS A 60 -6.99 16.97 -4.56
CA CYS A 60 -6.91 15.54 -4.30
C CYS A 60 -7.41 14.77 -5.52
N ILE A 61 -6.54 13.97 -6.14
CA ILE A 61 -6.89 13.10 -7.26
C ILE A 61 -7.60 11.86 -6.71
N PRO A 62 -8.80 11.50 -7.21
CA PRO A 62 -9.47 10.26 -6.82
C PRO A 62 -8.58 9.06 -7.10
N ALA A 63 -8.27 8.25 -6.08
CA ALA A 63 -7.37 7.11 -6.26
C ALA A 63 -7.73 5.93 -5.34
N VAL A 64 -7.15 4.78 -5.63
CA VAL A 64 -7.21 3.55 -4.84
C VAL A 64 -5.93 2.75 -5.08
N GLU A 65 -5.47 2.00 -4.11
CA GLU A 65 -4.39 1.03 -4.29
C GLU A 65 -4.95 -0.40 -4.19
N LEU A 66 -4.73 -1.21 -5.22
CA LEU A 66 -5.20 -2.60 -5.28
C LEU A 66 -4.07 -3.58 -4.98
N ASP A 67 -4.29 -4.49 -4.02
CA ASP A 67 -3.41 -5.62 -3.78
C ASP A 67 -3.60 -6.68 -4.86
N THR A 68 -2.53 -6.98 -5.57
CA THR A 68 -2.53 -7.91 -6.69
C THR A 68 -1.33 -8.86 -6.65
N GLN A 69 -1.28 -9.81 -7.57
CA GLN A 69 -0.11 -10.66 -7.78
C GLN A 69 0.22 -10.82 -9.26
N CYS A 70 1.51 -10.96 -9.56
CA CYS A 70 2.03 -11.30 -10.88
C CYS A 70 3.29 -12.16 -10.72
N GLY A 71 3.45 -13.22 -11.51
CA GLY A 71 4.62 -14.08 -11.45
C GLY A 71 4.89 -14.69 -10.06
N GLY A 72 3.84 -14.96 -9.26
CA GLY A 72 3.97 -15.51 -7.90
C GLY A 72 4.43 -14.51 -6.83
N ARG A 73 4.50 -13.21 -7.14
CA ARG A 73 4.82 -12.14 -6.21
C ARG A 73 3.66 -11.17 -6.05
N ASN A 74 3.57 -10.55 -4.89
CA ASN A 74 2.58 -9.53 -4.59
C ASN A 74 3.03 -8.18 -5.15
N PHE A 75 2.08 -7.45 -5.73
CA PHE A 75 2.24 -6.10 -6.23
C PHE A 75 1.05 -5.25 -5.86
N HIS A 76 1.31 -3.97 -5.72
CA HIS A 76 0.25 -3.00 -5.57
C HIS A 76 0.11 -2.18 -6.85
N ILE A 77 -1.14 -1.97 -7.27
CA ILE A 77 -1.47 -1.16 -8.46
C ILE A 77 -2.34 -0.01 -8.02
N ILE A 78 -1.84 1.21 -8.17
CA ILE A 78 -2.62 2.42 -7.92
C ILE A 78 -3.49 2.71 -9.15
N GLY A 79 -4.76 3.02 -8.92
CA GLY A 79 -5.64 3.58 -9.92
C GLY A 79 -5.83 5.07 -9.67
N TYR A 80 -5.37 5.95 -10.56
CA TYR A 80 -5.62 7.38 -10.48
C TYR A 80 -6.76 7.81 -11.38
N GLY A 81 -7.55 8.81 -10.95
CA GLY A 81 -8.68 9.33 -11.73
C GLY A 81 -9.89 8.40 -11.77
N ILE A 82 -10.05 7.53 -10.80
CA ILE A 82 -11.10 6.53 -10.76
C ILE A 82 -12.48 7.12 -10.45
N ASP A 83 -13.53 6.49 -10.99
CA ASP A 83 -14.87 6.55 -10.39
C ASP A 83 -14.92 5.59 -9.17
N PRO A 84 -15.01 6.11 -7.93
CA PRO A 84 -14.97 5.28 -6.73
C PRO A 84 -16.22 4.39 -6.55
N GLU A 85 -17.29 4.63 -7.29
CA GLU A 85 -18.53 3.86 -7.23
C GLU A 85 -18.63 2.79 -8.32
N GLN A 86 -17.63 2.68 -9.19
CA GLN A 86 -17.61 1.70 -10.25
C GLN A 86 -17.67 0.26 -9.72
N GLU A 87 -18.69 -0.48 -10.12
CA GLU A 87 -19.06 -1.77 -9.53
C GLU A 87 -17.93 -2.82 -9.59
N ALA A 88 -17.20 -2.89 -10.71
CA ALA A 88 -16.12 -3.86 -10.87
C ALA A 88 -14.99 -3.60 -9.87
N LEU A 89 -14.67 -2.32 -9.64
CA LEU A 89 -13.65 -1.89 -8.67
C LEU A 89 -14.08 -2.20 -7.24
N VAL A 90 -15.32 -1.86 -6.87
CA VAL A 90 -15.88 -2.16 -5.54
C VAL A 90 -15.88 -3.66 -5.28
N LYS A 91 -16.36 -4.48 -6.25
CA LYS A 91 -16.36 -5.94 -6.13
C LYS A 91 -14.96 -6.54 -6.01
N PHE A 92 -13.98 -6.00 -6.75
CA PHE A 92 -12.58 -6.43 -6.61
C PHE A 92 -12.10 -6.20 -5.18
N GLY A 93 -12.30 -4.99 -4.64
CA GLY A 93 -11.94 -4.65 -3.27
C GLY A 93 -12.60 -5.54 -2.22
N GLU A 94 -13.90 -5.83 -2.36
CA GLU A 94 -14.61 -6.75 -1.46
C GLU A 94 -14.03 -8.17 -1.50
N ARG A 95 -13.74 -8.69 -2.68
CA ARG A 95 -13.15 -10.04 -2.84
C ARG A 95 -11.77 -10.09 -2.18
N THR A 96 -10.94 -9.08 -2.40
CA THR A 96 -9.60 -9.00 -1.78
C THR A 96 -9.68 -8.91 -0.26
N ARG A 97 -10.59 -8.08 0.29
CA ARG A 97 -10.79 -8.01 1.75
C ARG A 97 -11.27 -9.33 2.35
N ARG A 98 -12.19 -10.04 1.69
CA ARG A 98 -12.63 -11.39 2.12
C ARG A 98 -11.46 -12.37 2.12
N GLN A 99 -10.61 -12.35 1.09
CA GLN A 99 -9.41 -13.18 1.01
C GLN A 99 -8.43 -12.87 2.15
N LYS A 100 -8.19 -11.59 2.43
CA LYS A 100 -7.32 -11.16 3.53
C LYS A 100 -7.85 -11.59 4.90
N ALA A 101 -9.16 -11.52 5.12
CA ALA A 101 -9.79 -12.01 6.35
C ALA A 101 -9.58 -13.54 6.53
N GLN A 102 -9.68 -14.31 5.44
CA GLN A 102 -9.36 -15.74 5.47
C GLN A 102 -7.88 -16.00 5.76
N ASN A 103 -6.99 -15.20 5.20
CA ASN A 103 -5.55 -15.28 5.45
C ASN A 103 -5.20 -14.94 6.91
N GLY A 104 -5.93 -14.03 7.55
CA GLY A 104 -5.80 -13.75 8.97
C GLY A 104 -5.95 -15.01 9.83
N LYS A 105 -6.96 -15.85 9.55
CA LYS A 105 -7.16 -17.15 10.23
C LYS A 105 -5.98 -18.11 9.98
N LYS A 106 -5.49 -18.18 8.74
CA LYS A 106 -4.31 -19.00 8.42
C LYS A 106 -3.06 -18.52 9.14
N ARG A 107 -2.86 -17.20 9.22
CA ARG A 107 -1.76 -16.59 9.97
C ARG A 107 -1.82 -16.94 11.45
N MET A 108 -2.99 -16.82 12.09
CA MET A 108 -3.18 -17.22 13.49
C MET A 108 -2.87 -18.71 13.70
N THR A 109 -3.35 -19.58 12.81
CA THR A 109 -3.02 -21.01 12.86
C THR A 109 -1.51 -21.21 12.78
N LYS A 110 -0.86 -20.54 11.81
CA LYS A 110 0.58 -20.64 11.62
C LYS A 110 1.38 -20.17 12.83
N MET A 111 0.98 -19.09 13.48
CA MET A 111 1.62 -18.62 14.71
C MET A 111 1.48 -19.62 15.85
N ARG A 112 0.31 -20.28 15.99
CA ARG A 112 0.13 -21.36 16.98
C ARG A 112 1.02 -22.58 16.69
N GLU A 113 1.16 -22.96 15.40
CA GLU A 113 2.09 -24.03 14.99
C GLU A 113 3.55 -23.69 15.32
N MET A 114 3.93 -22.42 15.32
CA MET A 114 5.25 -21.93 15.77
C MET A 114 5.41 -21.94 17.30
N GLY A 115 4.39 -22.34 18.04
CA GLY A 115 4.43 -22.46 19.50
C GLY A 115 4.07 -21.18 20.25
N PHE A 116 3.48 -20.18 19.60
CA PHE A 116 3.01 -18.96 20.27
C PHE A 116 1.62 -19.12 20.86
N PHE A 117 1.42 -18.49 22.01
CA PHE A 117 0.14 -18.44 22.72
C PHE A 117 -0.50 -17.05 22.53
N PHE A 118 -1.78 -17.02 22.25
CA PHE A 118 -2.62 -15.83 22.19
C PHE A 118 -4.09 -16.21 22.05
N GLU A 119 -4.96 -15.34 22.50
CA GLU A 119 -6.41 -15.47 22.31
C GLU A 119 -6.85 -14.67 21.07
N GLU A 120 -7.73 -15.24 20.25
CA GLU A 120 -8.24 -14.57 19.03
C GLU A 120 -8.88 -13.22 19.35
N LYS A 121 -9.62 -13.11 20.46
CA LYS A 121 -10.24 -11.86 20.91
C LYS A 121 -9.21 -10.74 21.13
N GLU A 122 -8.01 -11.07 21.62
CA GLU A 122 -6.95 -10.10 21.85
C GLU A 122 -6.33 -9.64 20.52
N VAL A 123 -6.15 -10.54 19.55
CA VAL A 123 -5.73 -10.17 18.19
C VAL A 123 -6.74 -9.22 17.54
N LEU A 124 -8.05 -9.51 17.69
CA LEU A 124 -9.11 -8.68 17.11
C LEU A 124 -9.18 -7.26 17.70
N ARG A 125 -8.67 -7.02 18.91
CA ARG A 125 -8.53 -5.66 19.49
C ARG A 125 -7.62 -4.76 18.66
N TYR A 126 -6.63 -5.34 17.99
CA TYR A 126 -5.66 -4.64 17.14
C TYR A 126 -6.05 -4.65 15.66
N ALA A 127 -6.92 -5.58 15.25
CA ALA A 127 -7.32 -5.74 13.86
C ALA A 127 -8.32 -4.65 13.43
N LYS A 128 -7.91 -3.76 12.54
CA LYS A 128 -8.83 -2.79 11.94
C LYS A 128 -9.71 -3.49 10.91
N GLN A 129 -11.02 -3.19 10.92
CA GLN A 129 -12.00 -3.72 9.97
C GLN A 129 -11.96 -5.26 9.81
N GLY A 130 -11.51 -5.98 10.87
CA GLY A 130 -11.40 -7.45 10.85
C GLY A 130 -10.23 -7.99 10.03
N ASN A 131 -9.33 -7.14 9.53
CA ASN A 131 -8.12 -7.59 8.87
C ASN A 131 -7.02 -7.91 9.88
N ILE A 132 -6.65 -9.19 9.93
CA ILE A 132 -5.63 -9.71 10.84
C ILE A 132 -4.30 -9.82 10.09
N ILE A 133 -3.37 -8.94 10.42
CA ILE A 133 -1.98 -8.99 9.95
C ILE A 133 -1.07 -9.57 11.04
N ILE A 134 0.14 -9.96 10.67
CA ILE A 134 1.12 -10.54 11.62
C ILE A 134 1.42 -9.58 12.77
N ALA A 135 1.51 -8.27 12.51
CA ALA A 135 1.76 -7.28 13.55
C ALA A 135 0.67 -7.28 14.63
N ASN A 136 -0.60 -7.45 14.26
CA ASN A 136 -1.69 -7.56 15.24
C ASN A 136 -1.57 -8.82 16.09
N ILE A 137 -1.24 -9.95 15.45
CA ILE A 137 -1.06 -11.24 16.16
C ILE A 137 0.14 -11.14 17.08
N PHE A 138 1.25 -10.56 16.62
CA PHE A 138 2.46 -10.46 17.41
C PHE A 138 2.30 -9.52 18.62
N GLN A 139 1.49 -8.47 18.49
CA GLN A 139 1.14 -7.63 19.64
C GLN A 139 0.39 -8.42 20.72
N ALA A 140 -0.58 -9.24 20.34
CA ALA A 140 -1.27 -10.13 21.27
C ALA A 140 -0.32 -11.19 21.88
N ILE A 141 0.66 -11.69 21.11
CA ILE A 141 1.71 -12.60 21.60
C ILE A 141 2.58 -11.92 22.66
N LEU A 142 2.98 -10.67 22.47
CA LEU A 142 3.81 -9.90 23.40
C LEU A 142 3.11 -9.67 24.74
N GLU A 143 1.79 -9.56 24.76
CA GLU A 143 0.97 -9.32 25.94
C GLU A 143 0.59 -10.60 26.70
N ASP A 144 0.69 -11.76 26.06
CA ASP A 144 0.33 -13.04 26.68
C ASP A 144 1.49 -13.59 27.51
N GLU A 145 1.29 -13.65 28.82
CA GLU A 145 2.31 -14.10 29.79
C GLU A 145 2.87 -15.51 29.49
N ARG A 146 2.10 -16.34 28.79
CA ARG A 146 2.52 -17.70 28.41
C ARG A 146 3.72 -17.68 27.43
N ASN A 147 4.00 -16.55 26.80
CA ASN A 147 5.14 -16.37 25.89
C ASN A 147 6.37 -15.77 26.58
N GLN A 148 6.29 -15.48 27.87
CA GLN A 148 7.41 -14.92 28.63
C GLN A 148 8.61 -15.86 28.61
N GLY A 149 9.79 -15.33 28.27
CA GLY A 149 11.01 -16.11 28.13
C GLY A 149 11.14 -16.91 26.84
N ASN A 150 10.18 -16.82 25.90
CA ASN A 150 10.33 -17.38 24.56
C ASN A 150 11.40 -16.59 23.80
N PRO A 151 12.54 -17.22 23.39
CA PRO A 151 13.66 -16.50 22.78
C PRO A 151 13.26 -15.70 21.52
N LEU A 152 12.31 -16.23 20.73
CA LEU A 152 11.86 -15.59 19.51
C LEU A 152 10.98 -14.37 19.81
N VAL A 153 10.24 -14.36 20.91
CA VAL A 153 9.45 -13.21 21.36
C VAL A 153 10.35 -12.15 21.98
N GLU A 154 11.26 -12.57 22.86
CA GLU A 154 12.17 -11.66 23.56
C GLU A 154 13.11 -10.92 22.59
N LYS A 155 13.48 -11.54 21.47
CA LYS A 155 14.28 -10.90 20.40
C LYS A 155 13.67 -9.58 19.92
N TYR A 156 12.35 -9.51 19.78
CA TYR A 156 11.65 -8.34 19.21
C TYR A 156 10.98 -7.44 20.25
N ARG A 157 10.88 -7.86 21.50
CA ARG A 157 10.11 -7.19 22.57
C ARG A 157 10.40 -5.69 22.70
N ASN A 158 11.66 -5.31 22.56
CA ASN A 158 12.12 -3.93 22.73
C ASN A 158 12.38 -3.19 21.40
N HIS A 159 11.92 -3.74 20.28
CA HIS A 159 11.97 -3.05 19.00
C HIS A 159 10.91 -1.96 18.92
N ASP A 160 11.14 -0.91 18.15
CA ASP A 160 10.15 0.16 17.93
C ASP A 160 8.90 -0.37 17.22
N MET A 161 9.06 -1.34 16.32
CA MET A 161 7.97 -1.98 15.57
C MET A 161 8.07 -3.52 15.60
N PRO A 162 7.88 -4.14 16.78
CA PRO A 162 8.22 -5.55 16.99
C PRO A 162 7.48 -6.52 16.07
N GLY A 163 6.21 -6.28 15.79
CA GLY A 163 5.42 -7.14 14.91
C GLY A 163 5.75 -6.98 13.43
N VAL A 164 6.21 -5.81 13.02
CA VAL A 164 6.67 -5.54 11.64
C VAL A 164 8.02 -6.20 11.41
N ASP A 165 8.96 -6.02 12.32
CA ASP A 165 10.29 -6.64 12.25
C ASP A 165 10.19 -8.18 12.28
N PHE A 166 9.33 -8.70 13.16
CA PHE A 166 9.03 -10.14 13.20
C PHE A 166 8.48 -10.63 11.85
N PHE A 167 7.55 -9.89 11.24
CA PHE A 167 6.99 -10.24 9.92
C PHE A 167 8.07 -10.34 8.85
N TRP A 168 8.90 -9.32 8.72
CA TRP A 168 9.93 -9.30 7.69
C TRP A 168 10.93 -10.44 7.80
N GLU A 169 11.33 -10.78 9.02
CA GLU A 169 12.32 -11.84 9.23
C GLU A 169 11.73 -13.25 9.16
N ASN A 170 10.47 -13.45 9.61
CA ASN A 170 9.94 -14.80 9.85
C ASN A 170 8.74 -15.18 8.97
N CYS A 171 8.10 -14.23 8.28
CA CYS A 171 6.82 -14.47 7.61
C CYS A 171 6.77 -13.99 6.16
N SER A 172 7.67 -13.10 5.74
CA SER A 172 7.58 -12.39 4.46
C SER A 172 7.96 -13.22 3.23
N LYS A 173 8.79 -14.26 3.41
CA LYS A 173 9.36 -15.02 2.29
C LYS A 173 8.81 -16.44 2.23
N PRO A 174 8.53 -17.00 1.03
CA PRO A 174 8.24 -18.43 0.87
C PRO A 174 9.30 -19.28 1.54
N GLY A 175 8.87 -20.28 2.33
CA GLY A 175 9.76 -21.14 3.12
C GLY A 175 10.08 -20.65 4.52
N SER A 176 9.77 -19.40 4.87
CA SER A 176 9.84 -18.94 6.27
C SER A 176 8.81 -19.64 7.15
N ALA A 177 9.13 -19.83 8.44
CA ALA A 177 8.29 -20.59 9.37
C ALA A 177 6.87 -20.04 9.50
N GLY A 178 6.71 -18.70 9.47
CA GLY A 178 5.43 -18.01 9.57
C GLY A 178 4.79 -17.61 8.24
N PHE A 179 5.35 -18.06 7.10
CA PHE A 179 4.85 -17.65 5.79
C PHE A 179 3.44 -18.16 5.53
N VAL A 180 2.58 -17.26 5.09
CA VAL A 180 1.24 -17.55 4.54
C VAL A 180 1.11 -16.84 3.20
N ALA A 181 0.90 -17.60 2.13
CA ALA A 181 0.67 -17.01 0.82
C ALA A 181 -0.59 -16.14 0.82
N GLU A 182 -0.47 -14.91 0.34
CA GLU A 182 -1.58 -13.95 0.33
C GLU A 182 -2.72 -14.39 -0.60
N GLY A 183 -2.39 -15.03 -1.72
CA GLY A 183 -3.36 -15.45 -2.71
C GLY A 183 -4.10 -14.26 -3.32
N ASN A 184 -3.42 -13.12 -3.46
CA ASN A 184 -4.00 -11.92 -4.06
C ASN A 184 -4.54 -12.21 -5.46
N LEU A 185 -5.50 -11.40 -5.91
CA LEU A 185 -6.06 -11.52 -7.24
C LEU A 185 -5.00 -11.13 -8.30
N PRO A 186 -5.11 -11.69 -9.54
CA PRO A 186 -4.15 -11.37 -10.60
C PRO A 186 -4.06 -9.87 -10.90
N ALA A 187 -2.85 -9.37 -11.21
CA ALA A 187 -2.63 -7.97 -11.56
C ALA A 187 -3.48 -7.55 -12.77
N GLU A 188 -3.62 -8.43 -13.76
CA GLU A 188 -4.46 -8.20 -14.94
C GLU A 188 -5.93 -7.93 -14.59
N GLU A 189 -6.44 -8.56 -13.54
CA GLU A 189 -7.81 -8.33 -13.10
C GLU A 189 -7.94 -6.97 -12.42
N GLY A 190 -7.01 -6.61 -11.51
CA GLY A 190 -6.97 -5.30 -10.86
C GLY A 190 -6.84 -4.15 -11.86
N ILE A 191 -5.94 -4.31 -12.84
CA ILE A 191 -5.74 -3.36 -13.94
C ILE A 191 -7.03 -3.16 -14.74
N ARG A 192 -7.74 -4.25 -15.11
CA ARG A 192 -9.03 -4.14 -15.81
C ARG A 192 -10.08 -3.41 -14.97
N CYS A 193 -10.13 -3.65 -13.66
CA CYS A 193 -11.07 -2.96 -12.78
C CYS A 193 -10.78 -1.46 -12.68
N ILE A 194 -9.50 -1.06 -12.59
CA ILE A 194 -9.09 0.34 -12.60
C ILE A 194 -9.50 1.00 -13.91
N LYS A 195 -9.20 0.38 -15.07
CA LYS A 195 -9.58 0.89 -16.38
C LYS A 195 -11.09 0.99 -16.57
N ALA A 196 -11.85 0.02 -16.08
CA ALA A 196 -13.32 0.07 -16.10
C ALA A 196 -13.88 1.22 -15.24
N ALA A 197 -13.13 1.66 -14.22
CA ALA A 197 -13.46 2.83 -13.42
C ALA A 197 -12.97 4.16 -14.03
N GLY A 198 -12.48 4.15 -15.27
CA GLY A 198 -11.91 5.31 -15.96
C GLY A 198 -10.52 5.69 -15.48
N GLY A 199 -9.93 4.91 -14.59
CA GLY A 199 -8.65 5.20 -13.96
C GLY A 199 -7.44 4.71 -14.73
N ILE A 200 -6.28 5.24 -14.37
CA ILE A 200 -4.96 4.93 -14.93
C ILE A 200 -4.25 3.97 -13.98
N PRO A 201 -3.94 2.71 -14.39
CA PRO A 201 -3.23 1.76 -13.54
C PRO A 201 -1.73 2.05 -13.50
N VAL A 202 -1.21 2.30 -12.31
CA VAL A 202 0.20 2.63 -12.04
C VAL A 202 0.77 1.64 -11.05
N LEU A 203 1.92 1.04 -11.38
CA LEU A 203 2.65 0.15 -10.47
C LEU A 203 3.22 0.93 -9.30
N ALA A 204 2.80 0.59 -8.08
CA ALA A 204 3.24 1.23 -6.84
C ALA A 204 4.60 0.69 -6.38
N HIS A 205 5.47 1.54 -5.85
CA HIS A 205 6.73 1.23 -5.15
C HIS A 205 7.42 -0.09 -5.56
N PRO A 206 7.73 -0.29 -6.86
CA PRO A 206 8.17 -1.59 -7.39
C PRO A 206 9.47 -2.10 -6.77
N GLY A 207 10.39 -1.22 -6.36
CA GLY A 207 11.63 -1.60 -5.70
C GLY A 207 11.41 -2.44 -4.44
N ALA A 208 10.40 -2.11 -3.64
CA ALA A 208 10.04 -2.87 -2.44
C ALA A 208 9.60 -4.31 -2.76
N ASN A 209 9.00 -4.54 -3.92
CA ASN A 209 8.38 -5.82 -4.30
C ASN A 209 9.28 -6.69 -5.17
N MET A 210 10.09 -6.11 -6.04
CA MET A 210 10.88 -6.88 -7.01
C MET A 210 12.33 -6.44 -7.19
N GLY A 211 12.77 -5.34 -6.55
CA GLY A 211 14.08 -4.76 -6.82
C GLY A 211 14.24 -4.37 -8.30
N GLU A 212 15.43 -4.42 -8.84
CA GLU A 212 15.72 -4.10 -10.25
C GLU A 212 15.46 -5.29 -11.19
N ASN A 213 14.22 -5.82 -11.23
CA ASN A 213 13.85 -6.97 -12.05
C ASN A 213 13.10 -6.54 -13.32
N ALA A 214 13.83 -6.31 -14.41
CA ALA A 214 13.27 -5.87 -15.69
C ALA A 214 12.32 -6.91 -16.34
N GLU A 215 12.58 -8.22 -16.17
CA GLU A 215 11.71 -9.26 -16.73
C GLU A 215 10.33 -9.27 -16.08
N LEU A 216 10.29 -9.14 -14.76
CA LEU A 216 9.04 -9.10 -14.02
C LEU A 216 8.29 -7.78 -14.26
N PHE A 217 9.03 -6.67 -14.42
CA PHE A 217 8.45 -5.40 -14.83
C PHE A 217 7.78 -5.50 -16.21
N GLN A 218 8.44 -6.15 -17.18
CA GLN A 218 7.85 -6.37 -18.50
C GLN A 218 6.54 -7.16 -18.43
N LYS A 219 6.43 -8.18 -17.59
CA LYS A 219 5.16 -8.92 -17.38
C LYS A 219 4.03 -8.02 -16.90
N LEU A 220 4.33 -7.04 -16.04
CA LEU A 220 3.34 -6.07 -15.56
C LEU A 220 2.96 -5.06 -16.66
N VAL A 221 3.90 -4.68 -17.54
CA VAL A 221 3.59 -3.88 -18.75
C VAL A 221 2.67 -4.66 -19.67
N GLU A 222 2.96 -5.94 -19.93
CA GLU A 222 2.12 -6.84 -20.74
C GLU A 222 0.73 -7.05 -20.09
N ALA A 223 0.65 -7.05 -18.77
CA ALA A 223 -0.62 -7.06 -18.03
C ALA A 223 -1.43 -5.76 -18.19
N GLY A 224 -0.80 -4.67 -18.63
CA GLY A 224 -1.44 -3.44 -19.04
C GLY A 224 -1.36 -2.27 -18.08
N ILE A 225 -0.32 -2.20 -17.20
CA ILE A 225 -0.02 -0.97 -16.46
C ILE A 225 0.27 0.17 -17.44
N GLU A 226 -0.07 1.38 -17.04
CA GLU A 226 0.14 2.61 -17.84
C GLU A 226 1.09 3.59 -17.16
N GLY A 227 1.57 3.25 -15.97
CA GLY A 227 2.54 4.05 -15.26
C GLY A 227 3.30 3.25 -14.22
N VAL A 228 4.31 3.89 -13.61
CA VAL A 228 5.12 3.36 -12.52
C VAL A 228 5.46 4.48 -11.54
N GLU A 229 5.34 4.19 -10.25
CA GLU A 229 5.83 5.05 -9.17
C GLU A 229 7.34 4.89 -9.09
N ALA A 230 8.05 5.73 -9.86
CA ALA A 230 9.51 5.66 -9.95
C ALA A 230 10.20 6.28 -8.74
N PHE A 231 9.52 7.18 -8.01
CA PHE A 231 10.05 7.88 -6.84
C PHE A 231 9.16 7.63 -5.63
N CYS A 232 9.68 6.93 -4.63
CA CYS A 232 8.93 6.63 -3.40
C CYS A 232 9.86 6.44 -2.21
N SER A 233 9.28 6.31 -1.01
CA SER A 233 10.03 6.16 0.25
C SER A 233 10.88 4.88 0.36
N TYR A 234 10.65 3.91 -0.50
CA TYR A 234 11.36 2.62 -0.49
C TYR A 234 12.50 2.53 -1.50
N HIS A 235 12.57 3.50 -2.40
CA HIS A 235 13.61 3.53 -3.42
C HIS A 235 14.84 4.28 -2.95
N GLN A 236 16.00 3.84 -3.44
CA GLN A 236 17.24 4.59 -3.45
C GLN A 236 17.48 5.18 -4.85
N ASN A 237 18.40 6.10 -4.98
CA ASN A 237 18.71 6.76 -6.26
C ASN A 237 18.94 5.79 -7.44
N GLN A 238 19.45 4.59 -7.17
CA GLN A 238 19.68 3.57 -8.20
C GLN A 238 18.35 3.03 -8.75
N GLU A 239 17.38 2.76 -7.88
CA GLU A 239 16.06 2.28 -8.26
C GLU A 239 15.25 3.39 -8.95
N ASP A 240 15.35 4.65 -8.49
CA ASP A 240 14.74 5.80 -9.16
C ASP A 240 15.19 5.89 -10.62
N VAL A 241 16.51 5.77 -10.87
CA VAL A 241 17.09 5.77 -12.21
C VAL A 241 16.61 4.57 -13.03
N PHE A 242 16.59 3.37 -12.42
CA PHE A 242 16.16 2.15 -13.07
C PHE A 242 14.71 2.24 -13.54
N TYR A 243 13.78 2.61 -12.65
CA TYR A 243 12.35 2.69 -12.99
C TYR A 243 12.02 3.86 -13.91
N THR A 244 12.72 4.99 -13.78
CA THR A 244 12.60 6.11 -14.74
C THR A 244 13.03 5.70 -16.15
N LYS A 245 14.09 4.90 -16.27
CA LYS A 245 14.56 4.37 -17.57
C LYS A 245 13.53 3.41 -18.17
N LEU A 246 13.00 2.48 -17.38
CA LEU A 246 11.96 1.56 -17.84
C LEU A 246 10.68 2.29 -18.24
N ALA A 247 10.25 3.28 -17.44
CA ALA A 247 9.09 4.10 -17.80
C ALA A 247 9.24 4.77 -19.17
N LYS A 248 10.42 5.34 -19.46
CA LYS A 248 10.72 5.93 -20.77
C LYS A 248 10.74 4.89 -21.89
N GLN A 249 11.32 3.71 -21.64
CA GLN A 249 11.40 2.62 -22.62
C GLN A 249 10.02 2.12 -23.05
N TYR A 250 9.07 2.03 -22.10
CA TYR A 250 7.73 1.51 -22.33
C TYR A 250 6.66 2.62 -22.48
N GLU A 251 7.07 3.89 -22.58
CA GLU A 251 6.18 5.05 -22.71
C GLU A 251 5.13 5.15 -21.58
N LEU A 252 5.51 4.77 -20.37
CA LEU A 252 4.67 4.80 -19.18
C LEU A 252 4.71 6.17 -18.49
N LEU A 253 3.63 6.49 -17.78
CA LEU A 253 3.62 7.60 -16.83
C LEU A 253 4.63 7.33 -15.71
N ILE A 254 5.26 8.39 -15.22
CA ILE A 254 6.05 8.38 -14.00
C ILE A 254 5.20 9.05 -12.92
N THR A 255 5.18 8.46 -11.72
CA THR A 255 4.59 9.08 -10.54
C THR A 255 5.56 9.09 -9.36
N GLN A 256 5.17 9.84 -8.33
CA GLN A 256 5.87 9.90 -7.05
C GLN A 256 4.89 9.90 -5.89
N GLY A 257 5.27 9.30 -4.76
CA GLY A 257 4.48 9.33 -3.55
C GLY A 257 5.26 8.90 -2.31
N SER A 258 4.81 9.37 -1.15
CA SER A 258 5.47 9.03 0.11
C SER A 258 5.08 7.67 0.64
N ASP A 259 3.89 7.19 0.34
CA ASP A 259 3.27 6.04 0.98
C ASP A 259 3.07 6.26 2.50
N PHE A 260 2.59 7.46 2.85
CA PHE A 260 2.35 7.88 4.23
C PHE A 260 1.22 7.09 4.88
N HIS A 261 1.47 6.56 6.10
CA HIS A 261 0.52 5.77 6.89
C HIS A 261 0.32 6.27 8.33
N GLY A 262 0.96 7.38 8.71
CA GLY A 262 0.98 7.85 10.10
C GLY A 262 1.90 7.02 10.99
N LYS A 263 1.45 6.67 12.19
CA LYS A 263 2.29 5.99 13.21
C LYS A 263 2.76 4.59 12.81
N LEU A 264 2.12 3.95 11.83
CA LEU A 264 2.60 2.64 11.37
C LEU A 264 3.95 2.75 10.65
N LYS A 265 4.18 3.90 9.98
CA LYS A 265 5.45 4.22 9.29
C LYS A 265 5.91 5.64 9.68
N PRO A 266 6.32 5.87 10.94
CA PRO A 266 6.52 7.22 11.51
C PRO A 266 7.63 8.02 10.82
N GLN A 267 8.57 7.33 10.16
CA GLN A 267 9.66 7.93 9.40
C GLN A 267 9.22 8.52 8.06
N ILE A 268 8.05 8.12 7.55
CA ILE A 268 7.51 8.58 6.26
C ILE A 268 6.59 9.77 6.51
N GLN A 269 6.85 10.88 5.83
CA GLN A 269 6.08 12.12 5.96
C GLN A 269 5.51 12.54 4.61
N PRO A 270 4.32 13.17 4.57
CA PRO A 270 3.76 13.72 3.33
C PRO A 270 4.72 14.71 2.66
N GLY A 271 4.86 14.61 1.34
CA GLY A 271 5.74 15.47 0.56
C GLY A 271 7.23 15.22 0.79
N SER A 272 7.62 14.11 1.41
CA SER A 272 9.04 13.78 1.63
C SER A 272 9.81 13.40 0.36
N ILE A 273 9.10 13.00 -0.70
CA ILE A 273 9.70 12.60 -1.97
C ILE A 273 9.81 13.78 -2.90
N VAL A 274 11.04 14.09 -3.32
CA VAL A 274 11.36 15.20 -4.21
C VAL A 274 12.10 14.64 -5.44
N SER A 275 11.39 14.45 -6.54
CA SER A 275 11.96 13.92 -7.79
C SER A 275 12.65 14.97 -8.66
N GLY A 276 12.28 16.24 -8.48
CA GLY A 276 12.63 17.32 -9.40
C GLY A 276 11.84 17.29 -10.72
N MET A 277 10.82 16.41 -10.82
CA MET A 277 9.96 16.24 -11.99
C MET A 277 8.48 16.53 -11.69
N GLU A 278 8.17 17.10 -10.54
CA GLU A 278 6.81 17.25 -10.02
C GLU A 278 5.84 17.88 -11.03
N GLU A 279 6.27 18.95 -11.71
CA GLU A 279 5.44 19.64 -12.72
C GLU A 279 5.16 18.75 -13.93
N GLU A 280 6.17 18.03 -14.42
CA GLU A 280 6.01 17.11 -15.57
C GLU A 280 5.10 15.93 -15.19
N ILE A 281 5.30 15.36 -14.00
CA ILE A 281 4.49 14.24 -13.46
C ILE A 281 3.02 14.67 -13.38
N TYR A 282 2.74 15.80 -12.71
CA TYR A 282 1.38 16.27 -12.52
C TYR A 282 0.70 16.61 -13.86
N LYS A 283 1.40 17.33 -14.74
CA LYS A 283 0.88 17.68 -16.06
C LYS A 283 0.49 16.43 -16.87
N LYS A 284 1.40 15.45 -16.98
CA LYS A 284 1.13 14.23 -17.74
C LYS A 284 0.02 13.38 -17.13
N LEU A 285 -0.08 13.34 -15.80
CA LEU A 285 -1.18 12.66 -15.13
C LEU A 285 -2.54 13.30 -15.45
N CYS A 286 -2.64 14.64 -15.35
CA CYS A 286 -3.86 15.36 -15.74
C CYS A 286 -4.25 15.14 -17.20
N GLU A 287 -3.30 15.23 -18.12
CA GLU A 287 -3.55 14.99 -19.56
C GLU A 287 -4.08 13.57 -19.86
N ARG A 288 -3.74 12.59 -19.00
CA ARG A 288 -4.25 11.21 -19.13
C ARG A 288 -5.62 11.02 -18.48
N ILE A 289 -5.90 11.69 -17.36
CA ILE A 289 -7.21 11.63 -16.68
C ILE A 289 -8.30 12.31 -17.50
N GLU A 290 -7.97 13.36 -18.27
CA GLU A 290 -8.92 14.12 -19.09
C GLU A 290 -9.27 13.42 -20.43
N ARG A 291 -8.61 12.33 -20.80
CA ARG A 291 -8.86 11.57 -22.04
C ARG A 291 -9.93 10.50 -21.86
#